data_6a00b7e165d4723f6f737111c50c28a2
#
_entry.id   6a00b7e165d4723f6f737111c50c28a2
#
_cell.length_a   1.000
_cell.length_b   1.000
_cell.length_c   1.000
_cell.angle_alpha   90.00
_cell.angle_beta   90.00
_cell.angle_gamma   90.00
#
_symmetry.space_group_name_H-M   'P 1'
#
loop_
_entity.id
_entity.type
_entity.pdbx_description
1 polymer ?
#
loop_
_entity_poly.entity_id
_entity_poly.type
_entity_poly.pdbx_seq_one_letter_code
_entity_poly.pdbx_strand_id
1 'polypeptide(L)'
;MSRDDDWALVCEYTQGQGLRKHMLAVEAAMRAYARKLGEDEETWGRVGLLHDFDYERWPDPPDHPLQGSKILAERGYSEAVIYAIKSHADYLGDCPRVSVIDKALYACDELCGFLTACALVRPTRLEGLKAKSVRKKLKQASFAAAVNRDDITSGAEDFGVELNEHINFCIEAMQGIAAELELVSEDG
;
A
#
# COMPACT_ATOMS: atom_id res chain seq x y z
N MET A 1 -15.44 10.12 10.00
CA MET A 1 -15.69 9.33 8.77
C MET A 1 -15.51 7.87 9.09
N SER A 2 -16.40 7.02 8.61
CA SER A 2 -16.28 5.57 8.72
C SER A 2 -15.40 4.99 7.62
N ARG A 3 -14.98 3.72 7.75
CA ARG A 3 -14.30 3.02 6.64
C ARG A 3 -15.18 2.92 5.38
N ASP A 4 -16.50 2.82 5.55
CA ASP A 4 -17.42 2.78 4.40
C ASP A 4 -17.46 4.12 3.65
N ASP A 5 -17.33 5.25 4.36
CA ASP A 5 -17.18 6.57 3.73
C ASP A 5 -15.86 6.66 2.94
N ASP A 6 -14.77 6.14 3.52
CA ASP A 6 -13.45 6.09 2.87
C ASP A 6 -13.50 5.21 1.61
N TRP A 7 -14.14 4.04 1.67
CA TRP A 7 -14.32 3.15 0.53
C TRP A 7 -15.21 3.76 -0.56
N ALA A 8 -16.28 4.46 -0.17
CA ALA A 8 -17.12 5.18 -1.12
C ALA A 8 -16.32 6.25 -1.88
N LEU A 9 -15.41 6.96 -1.20
CA LEU A 9 -14.50 7.92 -1.83
C LEU A 9 -13.55 7.25 -2.82
N VAL A 10 -12.95 6.11 -2.46
CA VAL A 10 -12.14 5.31 -3.40
C VAL A 10 -12.96 4.95 -4.63
N CYS A 11 -14.18 4.43 -4.47
CA CYS A 11 -15.03 4.03 -5.58
C CYS A 11 -15.49 5.19 -6.46
N GLU A 12 -15.60 6.40 -5.91
CA GLU A 12 -15.95 7.62 -6.65
C GLU A 12 -14.81 8.03 -7.61
N TYR A 13 -13.56 7.90 -7.19
CA TYR A 13 -12.41 8.41 -7.94
C TYR A 13 -11.68 7.34 -8.76
N THR A 14 -11.70 6.10 -8.31
CA THR A 14 -11.00 4.97 -8.92
C THR A 14 -12.01 3.94 -9.43
N GLN A 15 -12.00 3.63 -10.74
CA GLN A 15 -12.85 2.60 -11.36
C GLN A 15 -12.09 1.28 -11.57
N GLY A 16 -10.77 1.35 -11.73
CA GLY A 16 -9.90 0.22 -11.98
C GLY A 16 -9.83 -0.75 -10.82
N GLN A 17 -10.27 -2.00 -11.01
CA GLN A 17 -10.27 -3.02 -9.95
C GLN A 17 -8.85 -3.33 -9.45
N GLY A 18 -7.84 -3.25 -10.32
CA GLY A 18 -6.44 -3.47 -9.94
C GLY A 18 -5.96 -2.46 -8.89
N LEU A 19 -6.22 -1.16 -9.10
CA LEU A 19 -5.84 -0.10 -8.17
C LEU A 19 -6.66 -0.17 -6.88
N ARG A 20 -7.96 -0.48 -6.97
CA ARG A 20 -8.79 -0.72 -5.77
C ARG A 20 -8.24 -1.84 -4.90
N LYS A 21 -7.85 -2.98 -5.50
CA LYS A 21 -7.24 -4.10 -4.78
C LYS A 21 -5.87 -3.75 -4.21
N HIS A 22 -5.09 -2.93 -4.92
CA HIS A 22 -3.83 -2.40 -4.38
C HIS A 22 -4.07 -1.62 -3.10
N MET A 23 -4.98 -0.65 -3.11
CA MET A 23 -5.33 0.13 -1.93
C MET A 23 -5.84 -0.73 -0.77
N LEU A 24 -6.64 -1.77 -1.04
CA LEU A 24 -7.07 -2.74 -0.03
C LEU A 24 -5.88 -3.55 0.54
N ALA A 25 -4.92 -3.94 -0.29
CA ALA A 25 -3.73 -4.65 0.16
C ALA A 25 -2.86 -3.78 1.07
N VAL A 26 -2.68 -2.50 0.71
CA VAL A 26 -1.94 -1.53 1.54
C VAL A 26 -2.71 -1.24 2.83
N GLU A 27 -4.05 -1.08 2.79
CA GLU A 27 -4.89 -0.96 4.00
C GLU A 27 -4.64 -2.12 4.96
N ALA A 28 -4.67 -3.36 4.46
CA ALA A 28 -4.48 -4.55 5.30
C ALA A 28 -3.09 -4.58 5.95
N ALA A 29 -2.03 -4.23 5.21
CA ALA A 29 -0.68 -4.15 5.74
C ALA A 29 -0.54 -3.05 6.80
N MET A 30 -1.09 -1.86 6.54
CA MET A 30 -1.07 -0.73 7.47
C MET A 30 -1.83 -1.05 8.77
N ARG A 31 -3.02 -1.64 8.69
CA ARG A 31 -3.78 -2.11 9.87
C ARG A 31 -2.99 -3.14 10.69
N ALA A 32 -2.33 -4.08 10.01
CA ALA A 32 -1.52 -5.08 10.69
C ALA A 32 -0.32 -4.44 11.43
N TYR A 33 0.34 -3.46 10.82
CA TYR A 33 1.41 -2.72 11.49
C TYR A 33 0.90 -1.86 12.64
N ALA A 34 -0.24 -1.20 12.51
CA ALA A 34 -0.85 -0.46 13.61
C ALA A 34 -1.05 -1.37 14.84
N ARG A 35 -1.65 -2.55 14.65
CA ARG A 35 -1.81 -3.55 15.74
C ARG A 35 -0.48 -3.97 16.36
N LYS A 36 0.53 -4.23 15.53
CA LYS A 36 1.87 -4.64 15.98
C LYS A 36 2.58 -3.57 16.82
N LEU A 37 2.37 -2.29 16.46
CA LEU A 37 3.03 -1.15 17.10
C LEU A 37 2.21 -0.52 18.22
N GLY A 38 0.94 -0.93 18.41
CA GLY A 38 0.03 -0.34 19.40
C GLY A 38 -0.52 1.01 18.99
N GLU A 39 -0.60 1.27 17.68
CA GLU A 39 -1.08 2.50 17.07
C GLU A 39 -2.59 2.42 16.72
N ASP A 40 -3.18 3.55 16.33
CA ASP A 40 -4.60 3.60 15.94
C ASP A 40 -4.86 2.92 14.60
N GLU A 41 -5.46 1.73 14.65
CA GLU A 41 -5.71 0.87 13.50
C GLU A 41 -6.60 1.54 12.44
N GLU A 42 -7.58 2.35 12.87
CA GLU A 42 -8.49 3.03 11.95
C GLU A 42 -7.80 4.14 11.17
N THR A 43 -6.96 4.92 11.83
CA THR A 43 -6.17 5.96 11.16
C THR A 43 -5.16 5.35 10.18
N TRP A 44 -4.44 4.31 10.60
CA TRP A 44 -3.45 3.66 9.74
C TRP A 44 -4.09 2.98 8.54
N GLY A 45 -5.21 2.28 8.76
CA GLY A 45 -5.97 1.66 7.67
C GLY A 45 -6.49 2.69 6.67
N ARG A 46 -7.01 3.81 7.17
CA ARG A 46 -7.48 4.93 6.35
C ARG A 46 -6.38 5.49 5.45
N VAL A 47 -5.19 5.71 6.01
CA VAL A 47 -4.03 6.19 5.23
C VAL A 47 -3.69 5.21 4.13
N GLY A 48 -3.62 3.90 4.43
CA GLY A 48 -3.37 2.87 3.43
C GLY A 48 -4.46 2.76 2.37
N LEU A 49 -5.74 2.89 2.76
CA LEU A 49 -6.87 2.80 1.83
C LEU A 49 -6.96 4.00 0.88
N LEU A 50 -6.57 5.19 1.34
CA LEU A 50 -6.77 6.44 0.60
C LEU A 50 -5.51 6.96 -0.10
N HIS A 51 -4.33 6.31 0.04
CA HIS A 51 -3.09 6.90 -0.46
C HIS A 51 -3.11 7.17 -1.97
N ASP A 52 -3.76 6.32 -2.76
CA ASP A 52 -3.79 6.34 -4.23
C ASP A 52 -5.18 6.60 -4.83
N PHE A 53 -6.19 7.02 -4.03
CA PHE A 53 -7.56 7.11 -4.52
C PHE A 53 -7.74 8.09 -5.70
N ASP A 54 -6.86 9.07 -5.82
CA ASP A 54 -6.87 10.10 -6.87
C ASP A 54 -6.00 9.74 -8.09
N TYR A 55 -5.12 8.71 -7.98
CA TYR A 55 -4.11 8.37 -8.98
C TYR A 55 -4.69 8.08 -10.37
N GLU A 56 -5.84 7.42 -10.47
CA GLU A 56 -6.46 7.11 -11.77
C GLU A 56 -6.88 8.36 -12.53
N ARG A 57 -7.26 9.44 -11.82
CA ARG A 57 -7.65 10.71 -12.43
C ARG A 57 -6.49 11.65 -12.70
N TRP A 58 -5.47 11.59 -11.88
CA TRP A 58 -4.31 12.49 -11.92
C TRP A 58 -3.00 11.71 -11.74
N PRO A 59 -2.60 10.88 -12.72
CA PRO A 59 -1.42 10.03 -12.56
C PRO A 59 -0.09 10.77 -12.63
N ASP A 60 -0.08 12.00 -13.16
CA ASP A 60 1.14 12.74 -13.44
C ASP A 60 1.58 13.57 -12.23
N PRO A 61 2.88 13.54 -11.85
CA PRO A 61 3.42 14.47 -10.86
C PRO A 61 3.32 15.95 -11.32
N PRO A 62 3.02 16.89 -10.42
CA PRO A 62 2.77 16.71 -9.00
C PRO A 62 1.29 16.56 -8.64
N ASP A 63 0.40 16.36 -9.63
CA ASP A 63 -1.04 16.34 -9.38
C ASP A 63 -1.42 15.25 -8.38
N HIS A 64 -1.00 14.02 -8.59
CA HIS A 64 -1.02 13.01 -7.53
C HIS A 64 0.16 13.25 -6.57
N PRO A 65 -0.02 13.21 -5.23
CA PRO A 65 -1.27 13.13 -4.47
C PRO A 65 -1.85 14.51 -4.07
N LEU A 66 -1.43 15.61 -4.73
CA LEU A 66 -1.84 16.96 -4.33
C LEU A 66 -3.32 17.24 -4.58
N GLN A 67 -3.90 16.69 -5.64
CA GLN A 67 -5.34 16.83 -5.90
C GLN A 67 -6.15 16.03 -4.88
N GLY A 68 -5.75 14.80 -4.60
CA GLY A 68 -6.35 14.00 -3.53
C GLY A 68 -6.27 14.68 -2.17
N SER A 69 -5.14 15.29 -1.83
CA SER A 69 -4.95 16.02 -0.58
C SER A 69 -5.93 17.19 -0.42
N LYS A 70 -6.23 17.95 -1.48
CA LYS A 70 -7.23 19.02 -1.45
C LYS A 70 -8.62 18.45 -1.19
N ILE A 71 -8.99 17.36 -1.87
CA ILE A 71 -10.28 16.68 -1.71
C ILE A 71 -10.44 16.18 -0.27
N LEU A 72 -9.38 15.56 0.29
CA LEU A 72 -9.39 15.10 1.68
C LEU A 72 -9.57 16.25 2.67
N ALA A 73 -8.89 17.39 2.45
CA ALA A 73 -9.04 18.58 3.28
C ALA A 73 -10.47 19.14 3.22
N GLU A 74 -11.06 19.26 2.02
CA GLU A 74 -12.43 19.72 1.82
C GLU A 74 -13.46 18.79 2.47
N ARG A 75 -13.17 17.49 2.53
CA ARG A 75 -13.99 16.49 3.20
C ARG A 75 -13.75 16.40 4.72
N GLY A 76 -12.81 17.19 5.26
CA GLY A 76 -12.56 17.30 6.70
C GLY A 76 -11.70 16.17 7.29
N TYR A 77 -10.86 15.52 6.50
CA TYR A 77 -9.83 14.62 7.01
C TYR A 77 -8.76 15.40 7.78
N SER A 78 -8.13 14.76 8.76
CA SER A 78 -7.11 15.42 9.57
C SER A 78 -5.84 15.71 8.78
N GLU A 79 -5.13 16.79 9.16
CA GLU A 79 -3.85 17.14 8.55
C GLU A 79 -2.83 16.00 8.64
N ALA A 80 -2.85 15.21 9.73
CA ALA A 80 -1.96 14.08 9.91
C ALA A 80 -2.19 12.98 8.85
N VAL A 81 -3.46 12.66 8.54
CA VAL A 81 -3.81 11.70 7.48
C VAL A 81 -3.37 12.22 6.12
N ILE A 82 -3.66 13.49 5.82
CA ILE A 82 -3.31 14.14 4.55
C ILE A 82 -1.79 14.19 4.38
N TYR A 83 -1.05 14.53 5.45
CA TYR A 83 0.40 14.57 5.43
C TYR A 83 1.00 13.19 5.16
N ALA A 84 0.54 12.16 5.87
CA ALA A 84 1.03 10.79 5.67
C ALA A 84 0.81 10.34 4.21
N ILE A 85 -0.36 10.61 3.64
CA ILE A 85 -0.65 10.33 2.24
C ILE A 85 0.29 11.12 1.31
N LYS A 86 0.48 12.41 1.51
CA LYS A 86 1.41 13.20 0.68
C LYS A 86 2.84 12.70 0.75
N SER A 87 3.29 12.26 1.91
CA SER A 87 4.68 11.90 2.16
C SER A 87 5.13 10.61 1.45
N HIS A 88 4.21 9.81 0.88
CA HIS A 88 4.60 8.63 0.11
C HIS A 88 5.17 9.02 -1.27
N ALA A 89 4.86 10.21 -1.78
CA ALA A 89 5.31 10.70 -3.07
C ALA A 89 6.69 11.42 -2.97
N ASP A 90 7.77 10.71 -3.16
CA ASP A 90 9.16 11.22 -3.03
C ASP A 90 9.47 12.44 -3.90
N TYR A 91 8.80 12.59 -5.03
CA TYR A 91 8.99 13.74 -5.92
C TYR A 91 8.43 15.06 -5.38
N LEU A 92 7.66 15.02 -4.28
CA LEU A 92 7.17 16.21 -3.59
C LEU A 92 8.20 16.82 -2.63
N GLY A 93 9.42 16.85 -2.82
CA GLY A 93 10.57 17.30 -2.02
C GLY A 93 10.33 18.16 -0.76
N ASP A 94 9.13 18.69 -0.57
CA ASP A 94 8.70 19.50 0.58
C ASP A 94 7.86 18.73 1.63
N CYS A 95 7.68 17.42 1.44
CA CYS A 95 6.88 16.57 2.33
C CYS A 95 7.67 15.32 2.78
N PRO A 96 8.75 15.46 3.59
CA PRO A 96 9.55 14.34 4.02
C PRO A 96 8.76 13.41 4.96
N ARG A 97 9.06 12.11 4.92
CA ARG A 97 8.52 11.14 5.87
C ARG A 97 9.14 11.33 7.25
N VAL A 98 8.35 11.80 8.21
CA VAL A 98 8.80 12.15 9.58
C VAL A 98 8.26 11.15 10.59
N SER A 99 6.96 10.86 10.54
CA SER A 99 6.30 9.99 11.50
C SER A 99 6.42 8.50 11.14
N VAL A 100 6.12 7.63 12.09
CA VAL A 100 6.16 6.18 11.88
C VAL A 100 5.12 5.74 10.83
N ILE A 101 3.94 6.37 10.81
CA ILE A 101 2.89 6.07 9.82
C ILE A 101 3.33 6.45 8.40
N ASP A 102 4.04 7.57 8.22
CA ASP A 102 4.55 8.02 6.92
C ASP A 102 5.51 6.97 6.33
N LYS A 103 6.43 6.50 7.17
CA LYS A 103 7.43 5.48 6.82
C LYS A 103 6.80 4.12 6.55
N ALA A 104 5.80 3.75 7.35
CA ALA A 104 5.05 2.51 7.17
C ALA A 104 4.28 2.50 5.84
N LEU A 105 3.62 3.60 5.49
CA LEU A 105 2.92 3.71 4.21
C LEU A 105 3.87 3.49 3.04
N TYR A 106 4.96 4.24 2.99
CA TYR A 106 5.96 4.12 1.93
C TYR A 106 6.57 2.71 1.83
N ALA A 107 6.84 2.07 2.97
CA ALA A 107 7.37 0.72 3.00
C ALA A 107 6.37 -0.33 2.50
N CYS A 108 5.06 -0.13 2.75
CA CYS A 108 4.02 -1.08 2.37
C CYS A 108 3.57 -0.96 0.92
N ASP A 109 3.56 0.25 0.38
CA ASP A 109 2.97 0.60 -0.91
C ASP A 109 3.55 -0.24 -2.06
N GLU A 110 4.75 0.05 -2.51
CA GLU A 110 5.41 -0.67 -3.62
C GLU A 110 5.57 -2.17 -3.33
N LEU A 111 5.78 -2.54 -2.06
CA LEU A 111 5.87 -3.95 -1.68
C LEU A 111 4.55 -4.68 -1.91
N CYS A 112 3.40 -4.12 -1.50
CA CYS A 112 2.10 -4.76 -1.71
C CYS A 112 1.77 -4.96 -3.19
N GLY A 113 2.10 -3.98 -4.04
CA GLY A 113 2.01 -4.12 -5.50
C GLY A 113 2.88 -5.26 -6.04
N PHE A 114 4.12 -5.36 -5.56
CA PHE A 114 5.03 -6.43 -5.95
C PHE A 114 4.58 -7.81 -5.45
N LEU A 115 4.04 -7.91 -4.23
CA LEU A 115 3.49 -9.15 -3.68
C LEU A 115 2.27 -9.62 -4.48
N THR A 116 1.40 -8.71 -4.88
CA THR A 116 0.28 -9.00 -5.77
C THR A 116 0.76 -9.61 -7.09
N ALA A 117 1.76 -9.00 -7.73
CA ALA A 117 2.37 -9.54 -8.94
C ALA A 117 2.99 -10.94 -8.71
N CYS A 118 3.66 -11.15 -7.58
CA CYS A 118 4.20 -12.47 -7.22
C CYS A 118 3.12 -13.52 -7.04
N ALA A 119 1.98 -13.16 -6.44
CA ALA A 119 0.85 -14.06 -6.23
C ALA A 119 0.18 -14.43 -7.54
N LEU A 120 -0.06 -13.48 -8.42
CA LEU A 120 -0.78 -13.68 -9.71
C LEU A 120 -0.12 -14.69 -10.64
N VAL A 121 1.19 -14.87 -10.56
CA VAL A 121 1.92 -15.86 -11.39
C VAL A 121 2.01 -17.26 -10.76
N ARG A 122 1.27 -17.51 -9.68
CA ARG A 122 1.23 -18.78 -8.95
C ARG A 122 -0.18 -19.37 -8.98
N PRO A 123 -0.36 -20.68 -9.22
CA PRO A 123 -1.67 -21.32 -9.07
C PRO A 123 -2.19 -21.22 -7.62
N THR A 124 -1.29 -21.28 -6.64
CA THR A 124 -1.64 -21.14 -5.21
C THR A 124 -1.74 -19.70 -4.72
N ARG A 125 -1.62 -18.72 -5.59
CA ARG A 125 -1.73 -17.29 -5.27
C ARG A 125 -0.89 -16.90 -4.04
N LEU A 126 -1.50 -16.33 -2.99
CA LEU A 126 -0.81 -15.96 -1.74
C LEU A 126 -0.48 -17.17 -0.86
N GLU A 127 -1.16 -18.31 -1.04
CA GLU A 127 -0.92 -19.49 -0.24
C GLU A 127 0.51 -20.00 -0.40
N GLY A 128 1.22 -20.18 0.71
CA GLY A 128 2.60 -20.63 0.72
C GLY A 128 3.62 -19.70 0.07
N LEU A 129 3.24 -18.46 -0.30
CA LEU A 129 4.21 -17.44 -0.70
C LEU A 129 5.09 -17.07 0.50
N LYS A 130 6.39 -16.93 0.29
CA LYS A 130 7.40 -16.62 1.32
C LYS A 130 8.43 -15.62 0.80
N ALA A 131 9.05 -14.88 1.71
CA ALA A 131 10.08 -13.89 1.39
C ALA A 131 11.19 -14.43 0.47
N LYS A 132 11.61 -15.69 0.64
CA LYS A 132 12.61 -16.32 -0.23
C LYS A 132 12.20 -16.30 -1.71
N SER A 133 10.94 -16.59 -2.03
CA SER A 133 10.42 -16.58 -3.39
C SER A 133 10.30 -15.16 -3.93
N VAL A 134 9.82 -14.22 -3.11
CA VAL A 134 9.69 -12.80 -3.43
C VAL A 134 11.08 -12.21 -3.74
N ARG A 135 12.07 -12.44 -2.89
CA ARG A 135 13.45 -11.97 -3.11
C ARG A 135 14.10 -12.51 -4.39
N LYS A 136 13.75 -13.74 -4.79
CA LYS A 136 14.18 -14.28 -6.07
C LYS A 136 13.56 -13.50 -7.24
N LYS A 137 12.29 -13.09 -7.12
CA LYS A 137 11.59 -12.26 -8.12
C LYS A 137 12.09 -10.83 -8.16
N LEU A 138 12.43 -10.22 -7.01
CA LEU A 138 13.03 -8.88 -6.95
C LEU A 138 14.31 -8.75 -7.79
N LYS A 139 15.08 -9.83 -7.93
CA LYS A 139 16.30 -9.86 -8.77
C LYS A 139 16.01 -9.94 -10.28
N GLN A 140 14.77 -10.14 -10.70
CA GLN A 140 14.37 -10.26 -12.09
C GLN A 140 13.83 -8.91 -12.59
N ALA A 141 14.65 -8.11 -13.25
CA ALA A 141 14.29 -6.75 -13.68
C ALA A 141 13.05 -6.70 -14.60
N SER A 142 12.84 -7.74 -15.43
CA SER A 142 11.68 -7.82 -16.33
C SER A 142 10.37 -8.24 -15.66
N PHE A 143 10.43 -8.79 -14.43
CA PHE A 143 9.22 -9.18 -13.69
C PHE A 143 8.62 -7.97 -12.99
N ALA A 144 7.35 -7.68 -13.18
CA ALA A 144 6.68 -6.49 -12.63
C ALA A 144 7.55 -5.22 -12.81
N ALA A 145 7.93 -4.92 -14.05
CA ALA A 145 8.94 -3.91 -14.36
C ALA A 145 8.57 -2.48 -13.96
N ALA A 146 7.29 -2.21 -13.77
CA ALA A 146 6.79 -0.91 -13.30
C ALA A 146 7.05 -0.66 -11.81
N VAL A 147 7.27 -1.71 -11.00
CA VAL A 147 7.52 -1.58 -9.55
C VAL A 147 8.95 -1.11 -9.31
N ASN A 148 9.12 -0.08 -8.49
CA ASN A 148 10.42 0.44 -8.08
C ASN A 148 11.03 -0.43 -6.97
N ARG A 149 12.11 -1.18 -7.26
CA ARG A 149 12.78 -2.07 -6.30
C ARG A 149 13.56 -1.30 -5.23
N ASP A 150 14.04 -0.14 -5.57
CA ASP A 150 14.80 0.69 -4.63
C ASP A 150 13.85 1.22 -3.55
N ASP A 151 12.61 1.56 -3.90
CA ASP A 151 11.59 1.99 -2.92
C ASP A 151 11.19 0.86 -1.97
N ILE A 152 11.13 -0.39 -2.44
CA ILE A 152 10.89 -1.55 -1.56
C ILE A 152 12.02 -1.72 -0.53
N THR A 153 13.28 -1.55 -0.94
CA THR A 153 14.42 -1.75 -0.03
C THR A 153 14.63 -0.55 0.88
N SER A 154 14.62 0.67 0.33
CA SER A 154 14.78 1.90 1.10
C SER A 154 13.59 2.14 2.04
N GLY A 155 12.38 1.76 1.63
CA GLY A 155 11.20 1.83 2.48
C GLY A 155 11.32 0.94 3.73
N ALA A 156 11.78 -0.30 3.56
CA ALA A 156 12.01 -1.19 4.70
C ALA A 156 13.12 -0.64 5.63
N GLU A 157 14.20 -0.07 5.08
CA GLU A 157 15.29 0.56 5.84
C GLU A 157 14.81 1.80 6.60
N ASP A 158 14.07 2.71 5.93
CA ASP A 158 13.55 3.94 6.55
C ASP A 158 12.53 3.63 7.65
N PHE A 159 11.71 2.61 7.45
CA PHE A 159 10.76 2.13 8.46
C PHE A 159 11.44 1.35 9.60
N GLY A 160 12.70 0.93 9.43
CA GLY A 160 13.50 0.24 10.45
C GLY A 160 13.13 -1.24 10.61
N VAL A 161 12.71 -1.92 9.54
CA VAL A 161 12.34 -3.34 9.54
C VAL A 161 13.26 -4.18 8.65
N GLU A 162 13.52 -5.43 9.05
CA GLU A 162 14.28 -6.36 8.19
C GLU A 162 13.41 -6.78 6.99
N LEU A 163 13.97 -6.70 5.80
CA LEU A 163 13.22 -6.88 4.55
C LEU A 163 12.49 -8.23 4.44
N ASN A 164 13.09 -9.35 4.89
CA ASN A 164 12.39 -10.64 4.82
C ASN A 164 11.25 -10.73 5.83
N GLU A 165 11.41 -10.12 7.01
CA GLU A 165 10.36 -10.04 8.01
C GLU A 165 9.22 -9.16 7.50
N HIS A 166 9.55 -8.02 6.90
CA HIS A 166 8.57 -7.11 6.30
C HIS A 166 7.77 -7.79 5.18
N ILE A 167 8.45 -8.47 4.23
CA ILE A 167 7.81 -9.23 3.16
C ILE A 167 6.83 -10.27 3.73
N ASN A 168 7.28 -11.09 4.69
CA ASN A 168 6.41 -12.13 5.26
C ASN A 168 5.23 -11.51 6.03
N PHE A 169 5.44 -10.41 6.73
CA PHE A 169 4.41 -9.70 7.47
C PHE A 169 3.31 -9.14 6.55
N CYS A 170 3.71 -8.48 5.44
CA CYS A 170 2.76 -8.00 4.44
C CYS A 170 2.02 -9.16 3.75
N ILE A 171 2.70 -10.30 3.46
CA ILE A 171 2.04 -11.49 2.92
C ILE A 171 0.94 -11.99 3.89
N GLU A 172 1.23 -12.09 5.19
CA GLU A 172 0.24 -12.51 6.19
C GLU A 172 -0.95 -11.55 6.27
N ALA A 173 -0.71 -10.26 6.25
CA ALA A 173 -1.77 -9.26 6.22
C ALA A 173 -2.67 -9.40 4.98
N MET A 174 -2.08 -9.54 3.80
CA MET A 174 -2.80 -9.74 2.54
C MET A 174 -3.54 -11.09 2.48
N GLN A 175 -3.01 -12.15 3.11
CA GLN A 175 -3.69 -13.45 3.23
C GLN A 175 -5.00 -13.33 4.03
N GLY A 176 -5.05 -12.45 5.03
CA GLY A 176 -6.25 -12.19 5.81
C GLY A 176 -7.45 -11.67 5.00
N ILE A 177 -7.17 -11.06 3.83
CA ILE A 177 -8.18 -10.53 2.90
C ILE A 177 -8.02 -11.10 1.48
N ALA A 178 -7.43 -12.29 1.36
CA ALA A 178 -7.10 -12.89 0.05
C ALA A 178 -8.33 -13.03 -0.88
N ALA A 179 -9.51 -13.26 -0.33
CA ALA A 179 -10.76 -13.35 -1.10
C ALA A 179 -11.15 -11.99 -1.71
N GLU A 180 -11.01 -10.89 -0.96
CA GLU A 180 -11.29 -9.53 -1.44
C GLU A 180 -10.28 -9.10 -2.51
N LEU A 181 -9.04 -9.56 -2.39
CA LEU A 181 -7.98 -9.33 -3.38
C LEU A 181 -8.09 -10.24 -4.61
N GLU A 182 -8.95 -11.25 -4.60
CA GLU A 182 -9.01 -12.34 -5.60
C GLU A 182 -7.66 -13.07 -5.72
N LEU A 183 -6.98 -13.26 -4.60
CA LEU A 183 -5.69 -13.93 -4.51
C LEU A 183 -5.75 -15.23 -3.69
N VAL A 184 -6.91 -15.91 -3.71
CA VAL A 184 -7.10 -17.27 -3.21
C VAL A 184 -6.60 -18.30 -4.22
N SER A 185 -6.20 -19.48 -3.74
CA SER A 185 -5.81 -20.61 -4.60
C SER A 185 -6.94 -21.00 -5.57
N GLU A 186 -6.59 -21.39 -6.79
CA GLU A 186 -7.53 -21.86 -7.80
C GLU A 186 -8.07 -23.28 -7.49
N ASP A 187 -7.41 -23.99 -6.56
CA ASP A 187 -7.73 -25.38 -6.17
C ASP A 187 -8.53 -25.45 -4.85
N GLY A 188 -9.06 -24.32 -4.35
CA GLY A 188 -9.80 -24.19 -3.09
C GLY A 188 -11.31 -24.16 -3.23
#